data_20eff9de74b5bb574bed8499df24a9f5
#
_entry.id   20eff9de74b5bb574bed8499df24a9f5
#
_cell.length_a   1.000
_cell.length_b   1.000
_cell.length_c   1.000
_cell.angle_alpha   90.00
_cell.angle_beta   90.00
_cell.angle_gamma   90.00
#
_symmetry.space_group_name_H-M   'P 1'
#
loop_
_entity.id
_entity.type
_entity.pdbx_description
1 polymer ?
#
loop_
_entity_poly.entity_id
_entity_poly.type
_entity_poly.pdbx_seq_one_letter_code
_entity_poly.pdbx_strand_id
1 'polypeptide(L)'
;RTKDGGKTWTKVLFVNADTGASDMAIDPENPKILYAGMWDYRRIPYFFRSGGPGSAVYKTTDGGDTWFKIHEGLPSGPYGRIGLGVARSNPNVVYVLVEAADSGLFRSEDKGATWRRACDKATYDRINFRPFYYSRLTVDPNSDLVVYVYSGSASVSRDAGRTFEGVFRSAHSDHHAIWVDPRDTNHVVDGNDGGIDISWDGGRRAYGVASQAWAEVYNVGLDMRDPYWVNVGLQDNGNWHGPSNTRERSITNAHWFGTGGGDGYYGQIDPVEWWVLYRNLQMGGIERHNL
;
A
#
# COMPACT_ATOMS: atom_id res chain seq x y z
N ARG A 1 18.49 7.02 13.75
CA ARG A 1 19.59 6.20 13.18
C ARG A 1 20.22 5.31 14.25
N THR A 2 20.59 4.10 13.88
CA THR A 2 21.44 3.22 14.68
C THR A 2 22.83 3.09 14.03
N LYS A 3 23.86 2.85 14.82
CA LYS A 3 25.25 2.54 14.39
C LYS A 3 25.76 1.21 14.98
N ASP A 4 24.93 0.52 15.75
CA ASP A 4 25.27 -0.68 16.53
C ASP A 4 24.31 -1.86 16.30
N GLY A 5 23.69 -1.90 15.13
CA GLY A 5 22.76 -2.98 14.76
C GLY A 5 21.42 -2.93 15.48
N GLY A 6 20.95 -1.75 15.86
CA GLY A 6 19.63 -1.54 16.47
C GLY A 6 19.63 -1.57 18.00
N LYS A 7 20.78 -1.67 18.65
CA LYS A 7 20.88 -1.66 20.13
C LYS A 7 20.59 -0.28 20.68
N THR A 8 21.08 0.77 20.03
CA THR A 8 20.78 2.16 20.38
C THR A 8 20.28 2.93 19.16
N TRP A 9 19.43 3.94 19.40
CA TRP A 9 18.83 4.77 18.36
C TRP A 9 19.00 6.26 18.67
N THR A 10 19.47 7.00 17.69
CA THR A 10 19.56 8.47 17.74
C THR A 10 18.54 9.09 16.81
N LYS A 11 17.74 10.04 17.31
CA LYS A 11 16.81 10.83 16.49
C LYS A 11 17.63 11.86 15.69
N VAL A 12 17.73 11.64 14.37
CA VAL A 12 18.57 12.46 13.46
C VAL A 12 17.78 13.48 12.67
N LEU A 13 16.45 13.31 12.57
CA LEU A 13 15.54 14.28 12.00
C LEU A 13 14.34 14.41 12.92
N PHE A 14 14.08 15.60 13.40
CA PHE A 14 12.93 15.93 14.20
C PHE A 14 12.36 17.29 13.77
N VAL A 15 11.09 17.32 13.40
CA VAL A 15 10.40 18.56 13.00
C VAL A 15 9.55 19.09 14.14
N ASN A 16 8.59 18.31 14.60
CA ASN A 16 7.75 18.57 15.76
C ASN A 16 7.10 17.25 16.25
N ALA A 17 6.27 17.34 17.30
CA ALA A 17 5.66 16.15 17.92
C ALA A 17 4.59 15.44 17.04
N ASP A 18 3.99 16.15 16.10
CA ASP A 18 2.92 15.64 15.24
C ASP A 18 3.43 15.16 13.86
N THR A 19 4.74 15.30 13.60
CA THR A 19 5.33 15.02 12.29
C THR A 19 6.26 13.81 12.34
N GLY A 20 5.98 12.80 11.54
CA GLY A 20 6.79 11.60 11.34
C GLY A 20 7.21 11.42 9.88
N ALA A 21 8.14 10.50 9.63
CA ALA A 21 8.48 10.11 8.26
C ALA A 21 7.41 9.17 7.70
N SER A 22 6.83 9.52 6.55
CA SER A 22 5.90 8.66 5.81
C SER A 22 6.62 7.73 4.84
N ASP A 23 7.76 8.17 4.33
CA ASP A 23 8.58 7.41 3.40
C ASP A 23 10.03 7.88 3.43
N MET A 24 10.95 7.01 2.97
CA MET A 24 12.37 7.31 2.90
C MET A 24 13.00 6.60 1.70
N ALA A 25 13.86 7.31 0.98
CA ALA A 25 14.62 6.77 -0.14
C ALA A 25 16.12 7.07 0.02
N ILE A 26 16.95 6.16 -0.46
CA ILE A 26 18.41 6.27 -0.41
C ILE A 26 18.98 6.27 -1.83
N ASP A 27 20.00 7.09 -2.06
CA ASP A 27 20.78 7.05 -3.29
C ASP A 27 21.60 5.73 -3.32
N PRO A 28 21.38 4.86 -4.31
CA PRO A 28 22.02 3.54 -4.38
C PRO A 28 23.53 3.59 -4.61
N GLU A 29 24.06 4.68 -5.13
CA GLU A 29 25.49 4.87 -5.38
C GLU A 29 26.18 5.63 -4.23
N ASN A 30 25.44 6.45 -3.50
CA ASN A 30 25.98 7.23 -2.38
C ASN A 30 25.06 7.17 -1.15
N PRO A 31 25.28 6.22 -0.23
CA PRO A 31 24.42 6.04 0.95
C PRO A 31 24.42 7.21 1.94
N LYS A 32 25.24 8.24 1.70
CA LYS A 32 25.17 9.51 2.46
C LYS A 32 24.03 10.40 1.99
N ILE A 33 23.49 10.17 0.79
CA ILE A 33 22.35 10.93 0.27
C ILE A 33 21.08 10.15 0.55
N LEU A 34 20.21 10.74 1.38
CA LEU A 34 18.89 10.19 1.68
C LEU A 34 17.84 11.28 1.52
N TYR A 35 16.63 10.82 1.24
CA TYR A 35 15.42 11.65 1.16
C TYR A 35 14.42 11.15 2.19
N ALA A 36 13.70 12.06 2.84
CA ALA A 36 12.64 11.74 3.79
C ALA A 36 11.39 12.57 3.49
N GLY A 37 10.28 11.90 3.29
CA GLY A 37 8.95 12.53 3.24
C GLY A 37 8.42 12.67 4.66
N MET A 38 8.43 13.88 5.20
CA MET A 38 7.90 14.14 6.54
C MET A 38 6.44 14.52 6.44
N TRP A 39 5.61 13.92 7.27
CA TRP A 39 4.16 14.01 7.24
C TRP A 39 3.61 14.42 8.61
N ASP A 40 2.98 15.56 8.67
CA ASP A 40 2.20 16.04 9.81
C ASP A 40 0.82 15.38 9.75
N TYR A 41 0.55 14.48 10.69
CA TYR A 41 -0.59 13.57 10.62
C TYR A 41 -1.23 13.37 11.98
N ARG A 42 -2.56 13.38 12.01
CA ARG A 42 -3.32 13.02 13.20
C ARG A 42 -4.59 12.26 12.83
N ARG A 43 -4.77 11.09 13.42
CA ARG A 43 -6.01 10.31 13.30
C ARG A 43 -6.44 9.80 14.66
N ILE A 44 -7.63 10.19 15.06
CA ILE A 44 -8.34 9.69 16.25
C ILE A 44 -9.80 9.43 15.84
N PRO A 45 -10.63 8.71 16.63
CA PRO A 45 -11.98 8.29 16.22
C PRO A 45 -12.89 9.38 15.66
N TYR A 46 -12.70 10.61 16.08
CA TYR A 46 -13.57 11.76 15.73
C TYR A 46 -12.79 12.90 15.03
N PHE A 47 -11.52 12.74 14.70
CA PHE A 47 -10.72 13.77 14.04
C PHE A 47 -9.67 13.16 13.13
N PHE A 48 -9.56 13.74 11.93
CA PHE A 48 -8.58 13.35 10.93
C PHE A 48 -7.90 14.58 10.32
N ARG A 49 -6.58 14.55 10.25
CA ARG A 49 -5.76 15.54 9.55
C ARG A 49 -4.66 14.83 8.79
N SER A 50 -4.59 15.06 7.49
CA SER A 50 -3.45 14.73 6.64
C SER A 50 -2.83 16.03 6.14
N GLY A 51 -1.60 16.30 6.56
CA GLY A 51 -0.88 17.50 6.20
C GLY A 51 -0.88 18.57 7.27
N GLY A 52 0.18 19.35 7.26
CA GLY A 52 0.41 20.45 8.17
C GLY A 52 1.74 21.14 7.93
N PRO A 53 2.08 22.16 8.73
CA PRO A 53 3.31 22.97 8.54
C PRO A 53 4.60 22.16 8.73
N GLY A 54 4.52 21.01 9.40
CA GLY A 54 5.65 20.09 9.57
C GLY A 54 5.94 19.23 8.35
N SER A 55 4.98 19.05 7.44
CA SER A 55 5.16 18.21 6.25
C SER A 55 6.07 18.87 5.23
N ALA A 56 7.06 18.13 4.76
CA ALA A 56 7.97 18.56 3.69
C ALA A 56 8.82 17.37 3.19
N VAL A 57 9.46 17.57 2.05
CA VAL A 57 10.54 16.68 1.58
C VAL A 57 11.85 17.20 2.17
N TYR A 58 12.59 16.31 2.81
CA TYR A 58 13.91 16.59 3.39
C TYR A 58 14.98 15.77 2.68
N LYS A 59 16.17 16.33 2.58
CA LYS A 59 17.36 15.67 2.04
C LYS A 59 18.53 15.81 3.01
N THR A 60 19.36 14.79 3.05
CA THR A 60 20.70 14.82 3.66
C THR A 60 21.75 14.44 2.62
N THR A 61 22.98 14.91 2.81
CA THR A 61 24.14 14.55 1.98
C THR A 61 25.31 14.03 2.81
N ASP A 62 25.09 13.86 4.12
CA ASP A 62 26.10 13.45 5.11
C ASP A 62 25.71 12.21 5.91
N GLY A 63 24.73 11.43 5.39
CA GLY A 63 24.25 10.20 6.04
C GLY A 63 23.29 10.48 7.19
N GLY A 64 22.63 11.61 7.20
CA GLY A 64 21.62 12.03 8.17
C GLY A 64 22.17 12.76 9.38
N ASP A 65 23.36 13.33 9.30
CA ASP A 65 23.86 14.20 10.35
C ASP A 65 23.23 15.59 10.27
N THR A 66 23.01 16.11 9.04
CA THR A 66 22.22 17.31 8.78
C THR A 66 21.13 17.06 7.73
N TRP A 67 20.01 17.79 7.87
CA TRP A 67 18.86 17.68 6.96
C TRP A 67 18.37 19.07 6.56
N PHE A 68 18.01 19.21 5.29
CA PHE A 68 17.45 20.45 4.75
C PHE A 68 16.23 20.17 3.88
N LYS A 69 15.29 21.12 3.87
CA LYS A 69 14.08 21.05 3.03
C LYS A 69 14.45 21.28 1.58
N ILE A 70 13.83 20.48 0.69
CA ILE A 70 13.91 20.66 -0.76
C ILE A 70 12.51 20.90 -1.29
N HIS A 71 12.31 21.97 -2.07
CA HIS A 71 10.97 22.38 -2.49
C HIS A 71 10.90 23.12 -3.83
N GLU A 72 12.05 23.41 -4.46
CA GLU A 72 12.09 24.20 -5.69
C GLU A 72 11.37 23.49 -6.83
N GLY A 73 10.22 24.04 -7.28
CA GLY A 73 9.35 23.42 -8.28
C GLY A 73 8.31 22.45 -7.74
N LEU A 74 8.28 22.18 -6.43
CA LEU A 74 7.16 21.48 -5.79
C LEU A 74 6.00 22.45 -5.51
N PRO A 75 4.75 21.95 -5.32
CA PRO A 75 3.62 22.82 -5.00
C PRO A 75 3.84 23.55 -3.69
N SER A 76 3.16 24.68 -3.51
CA SER A 76 3.11 25.34 -2.22
C SER A 76 2.36 24.48 -1.19
N GLY A 77 2.89 24.36 0.04
CA GLY A 77 2.30 23.55 1.10
C GLY A 77 1.03 24.14 1.72
N PRO A 78 0.42 23.46 2.71
CA PRO A 78 0.93 22.29 3.42
C PRO A 78 0.82 20.99 2.62
N TYR A 79 1.77 20.07 2.82
CA TYR A 79 1.70 18.74 2.25
C TYR A 79 1.02 17.77 3.20
N GLY A 80 0.27 16.81 2.65
CA GLY A 80 -0.12 15.58 3.28
C GLY A 80 0.97 14.52 3.15
N ARG A 81 0.56 13.30 2.87
CA ARG A 81 1.49 12.17 2.73
C ARG A 81 2.38 12.30 1.49
N ILE A 82 3.62 11.87 1.65
CA ILE A 82 4.65 11.94 0.62
C ILE A 82 5.17 10.52 0.35
N GLY A 83 5.24 10.13 -0.92
CA GLY A 83 5.93 8.93 -1.39
C GLY A 83 7.20 9.30 -2.17
N LEU A 84 8.26 8.51 -2.04
CA LEU A 84 9.58 8.79 -2.59
C LEU A 84 10.14 7.61 -3.38
N GLY A 85 10.88 7.88 -4.46
CA GLY A 85 11.63 6.87 -5.18
C GLY A 85 12.84 7.45 -5.88
N VAL A 86 14.00 6.84 -5.68
CA VAL A 86 15.25 7.16 -6.40
C VAL A 86 15.44 6.12 -7.50
N ALA A 87 15.73 6.57 -8.72
CA ALA A 87 16.02 5.66 -9.81
C ALA A 87 17.40 5.01 -9.63
N ARG A 88 17.41 3.69 -9.53
CA ARG A 88 18.67 2.95 -9.39
C ARG A 88 19.57 3.03 -10.62
N SER A 89 18.96 3.07 -11.82
CA SER A 89 19.66 3.20 -13.09
C SER A 89 20.27 4.58 -13.33
N ASN A 90 19.76 5.61 -12.63
CA ASN A 90 20.24 6.98 -12.72
C ASN A 90 19.89 7.73 -11.42
N PRO A 91 20.75 7.72 -10.39
CA PRO A 91 20.45 8.34 -9.09
C PRO A 91 20.30 9.87 -9.09
N ASN A 92 20.54 10.54 -10.23
CA ASN A 92 20.14 11.93 -10.38
C ASN A 92 18.62 12.10 -10.46
N VAL A 93 17.92 11.03 -10.87
CA VAL A 93 16.46 11.03 -11.01
C VAL A 93 15.81 10.58 -9.72
N VAL A 94 14.95 11.45 -9.21
CA VAL A 94 14.12 11.21 -8.02
C VAL A 94 12.67 11.52 -8.37
N TYR A 95 11.77 10.67 -7.94
CA TYR A 95 10.32 10.88 -8.02
C TYR A 95 9.75 11.17 -6.63
N VAL A 96 8.75 12.03 -6.58
CA VAL A 96 7.98 12.28 -5.37
C VAL A 96 6.49 12.40 -5.68
N LEU A 97 5.67 11.65 -4.94
CA LEU A 97 4.23 11.84 -4.86
C LEU A 97 3.94 12.80 -3.72
N VAL A 98 3.24 13.88 -3.99
CA VAL A 98 2.89 14.91 -2.99
C VAL A 98 1.38 15.03 -2.90
N GLU A 99 0.82 14.73 -1.74
CA GLU A 99 -0.54 15.13 -1.37
C GLU A 99 -0.53 16.61 -0.98
N ALA A 100 -1.27 17.45 -1.69
CA ALA A 100 -1.38 18.90 -1.45
C ALA A 100 -2.68 19.43 -2.08
N ALA A 101 -2.98 20.72 -1.92
CA ALA A 101 -4.05 21.35 -2.68
C ALA A 101 -3.84 21.19 -4.20
N ASP A 102 -2.59 21.33 -4.66
CA ASP A 102 -2.15 21.02 -6.03
C ASP A 102 -1.29 19.74 -6.03
N SER A 103 -1.92 18.62 -5.67
CA SER A 103 -1.29 17.29 -5.60
C SER A 103 -0.66 16.88 -6.94
N GLY A 104 0.39 16.08 -6.90
CA GLY A 104 1.03 15.62 -8.14
C GLY A 104 2.12 14.58 -7.93
N LEU A 105 2.52 13.98 -9.05
CA LEU A 105 3.78 13.29 -9.21
C LEU A 105 4.79 14.29 -9.79
N PHE A 106 5.93 14.42 -9.12
CA PHE A 106 7.02 15.28 -9.54
C PHE A 106 8.28 14.46 -9.77
N ARG A 107 9.09 14.93 -10.73
CA ARG A 107 10.37 14.31 -11.09
C ARG A 107 11.47 15.36 -11.05
N SER A 108 12.56 15.00 -10.40
CA SER A 108 13.84 15.71 -10.41
C SER A 108 14.84 14.95 -11.29
N GLU A 109 15.76 15.67 -11.91
CA GLU A 109 16.90 15.13 -12.68
C GLU A 109 18.26 15.58 -12.10
N ASP A 110 18.23 16.23 -10.93
CA ASP A 110 19.38 16.86 -10.27
C ASP A 110 19.44 16.50 -8.77
N LYS A 111 19.08 15.25 -8.44
CA LYS A 111 19.06 14.75 -7.06
C LYS A 111 18.16 15.58 -6.13
N GLY A 112 17.05 16.09 -6.64
CA GLY A 112 16.06 16.84 -5.88
C GLY A 112 16.39 18.31 -5.65
N ALA A 113 17.34 18.89 -6.38
CA ALA A 113 17.60 20.32 -6.32
C ALA A 113 16.45 21.12 -6.94
N THR A 114 15.93 20.64 -8.09
CA THR A 114 14.74 21.18 -8.73
C THR A 114 13.75 20.09 -9.11
N TRP A 115 12.47 20.46 -9.20
CA TRP A 115 11.39 19.53 -9.50
C TRP A 115 10.50 20.04 -10.62
N ARG A 116 10.04 19.13 -11.47
CA ARG A 116 9.00 19.40 -12.47
C ARG A 116 7.83 18.42 -12.30
N ARG A 117 6.64 18.91 -12.52
CA ARG A 117 5.43 18.06 -12.54
C ARG A 117 5.55 17.04 -13.68
N ALA A 118 5.34 15.77 -13.36
CA ALA A 118 5.42 14.67 -14.33
C ALA A 118 4.07 14.45 -15.05
N CYS A 119 2.94 14.47 -14.32
CA CYS A 119 1.60 14.35 -14.89
C CYS A 119 0.66 15.44 -14.38
N ASP A 120 -0.48 15.62 -15.04
CA ASP A 120 -1.52 16.52 -14.59
C ASP A 120 -2.26 16.00 -13.33
N LYS A 121 -3.02 16.89 -12.71
CA LYS A 121 -3.77 16.55 -11.49
C LYS A 121 -4.81 15.45 -11.72
N ALA A 122 -5.48 15.44 -12.85
CA ALA A 122 -6.50 14.43 -13.17
C ALA A 122 -5.88 13.03 -13.27
N THR A 123 -4.71 12.92 -13.86
CA THR A 123 -3.93 11.68 -13.90
C THR A 123 -3.50 11.27 -12.49
N TYR A 124 -2.96 12.21 -11.70
CA TYR A 124 -2.57 11.93 -10.31
C TYR A 124 -3.75 11.42 -9.49
N ASP A 125 -4.91 12.09 -9.53
CA ASP A 125 -6.10 11.70 -8.75
C ASP A 125 -6.60 10.29 -9.11
N ARG A 126 -6.40 9.87 -10.37
CA ARG A 126 -6.75 8.53 -10.85
C ARG A 126 -5.79 7.44 -10.37
N ILE A 127 -4.48 7.73 -10.29
CA ILE A 127 -3.45 6.74 -9.93
C ILE A 127 -3.15 6.69 -8.44
N ASN A 128 -3.52 7.71 -7.67
CA ASN A 128 -3.24 7.80 -6.23
C ASN A 128 -4.51 8.10 -5.44
N PHE A 129 -5.44 7.15 -5.46
CA PHE A 129 -6.65 7.19 -4.65
C PHE A 129 -6.32 7.14 -3.15
N ARG A 130 -6.98 7.94 -2.32
CA ARG A 130 -6.71 8.09 -0.88
C ARG A 130 -5.24 8.37 -0.58
N PRO A 131 -4.65 9.47 -1.03
CA PRO A 131 -3.21 9.72 -0.89
C PRO A 131 -2.72 9.67 0.56
N PHE A 132 -3.50 10.07 1.53
CA PHE A 132 -3.17 9.96 2.96
C PHE A 132 -2.95 8.50 3.42
N TYR A 133 -3.50 7.52 2.72
CA TYR A 133 -3.40 6.11 3.08
C TYR A 133 -2.33 5.39 2.26
N TYR A 134 -2.24 5.68 0.97
CA TYR A 134 -1.31 5.01 0.06
C TYR A 134 -0.05 5.84 -0.22
N SER A 135 -0.05 6.70 -1.24
CA SER A 135 1.10 7.49 -1.72
C SER A 135 2.38 6.66 -1.84
N ARG A 136 2.32 5.57 -2.58
CA ARG A 136 3.41 4.64 -2.80
C ARG A 136 3.86 4.64 -4.26
N LEU A 137 5.16 4.54 -4.47
CA LEU A 137 5.74 4.37 -5.80
C LEU A 137 6.99 3.49 -5.77
N THR A 138 7.28 2.86 -6.91
CA THR A 138 8.51 2.09 -7.13
C THR A 138 9.05 2.46 -8.51
N VAL A 139 10.31 2.87 -8.56
CA VAL A 139 11.01 3.12 -9.83
C VAL A 139 11.65 1.82 -10.30
N ASP A 140 11.49 1.50 -11.58
CA ASP A 140 12.13 0.34 -12.20
C ASP A 140 13.66 0.40 -11.99
N PRO A 141 14.30 -0.67 -11.53
CA PRO A 141 15.73 -0.65 -11.21
C PRO A 141 16.63 -0.43 -12.43
N ASN A 142 16.14 -0.71 -13.64
CA ASN A 142 16.91 -0.62 -14.88
C ASN A 142 16.51 0.57 -15.77
N SER A 143 15.45 1.31 -15.40
CA SER A 143 14.97 2.45 -16.19
C SER A 143 14.40 3.57 -15.30
N ASP A 144 15.01 4.74 -15.38
CA ASP A 144 14.50 5.95 -14.70
C ASP A 144 13.24 6.54 -15.34
N LEU A 145 12.79 5.98 -16.48
CA LEU A 145 11.56 6.37 -17.16
C LEU A 145 10.35 5.55 -16.73
N VAL A 146 10.59 4.38 -16.09
CA VAL A 146 9.52 3.46 -15.68
C VAL A 146 9.25 3.61 -14.19
N VAL A 147 8.03 3.98 -13.85
CA VAL A 147 7.57 4.16 -12.46
C VAL A 147 6.20 3.54 -12.23
N TYR A 148 6.12 2.71 -11.23
CA TYR A 148 4.87 2.16 -10.70
C TYR A 148 4.33 3.07 -9.61
N VAL A 149 3.04 3.39 -9.66
CA VAL A 149 2.31 4.07 -8.58
C VAL A 149 1.15 3.17 -8.19
N TYR A 150 1.00 2.94 -6.90
CA TYR A 150 0.02 2.00 -6.40
C TYR A 150 -0.72 2.53 -5.18
N SER A 151 -2.02 2.21 -5.17
CA SER A 151 -3.00 2.66 -4.19
C SER A 151 -4.12 1.61 -4.11
N GLY A 152 -5.39 1.98 -4.15
CA GLY A 152 -6.50 1.06 -4.37
C GLY A 152 -6.42 0.30 -5.71
N SER A 153 -5.59 0.80 -6.64
CA SER A 153 -5.21 0.14 -7.90
C SER A 153 -3.74 0.39 -8.20
N ALA A 154 -3.11 -0.47 -9.00
CA ALA A 154 -1.74 -0.29 -9.45
C ALA A 154 -1.68 0.22 -10.89
N SER A 155 -0.75 1.12 -11.16
CA SER A 155 -0.51 1.71 -12.48
C SER A 155 0.98 1.85 -12.76
N VAL A 156 1.38 1.75 -14.02
CA VAL A 156 2.76 1.96 -14.46
C VAL A 156 2.82 3.04 -15.53
N SER A 157 3.81 3.91 -15.40
CA SER A 157 4.27 4.80 -16.47
C SER A 157 5.56 4.24 -17.07
N ARG A 158 5.72 4.42 -18.38
CA ARG A 158 6.95 4.06 -19.13
C ARG A 158 7.58 5.26 -19.82
N ASP A 159 7.09 6.46 -19.51
CA ASP A 159 7.44 7.73 -20.13
C ASP A 159 7.73 8.84 -19.12
N ALA A 160 8.41 8.48 -18.03
CA ALA A 160 8.80 9.39 -16.95
C ALA A 160 7.61 10.00 -16.17
N GLY A 161 6.52 9.25 -16.05
CA GLY A 161 5.33 9.68 -15.28
C GLY A 161 4.35 10.54 -16.07
N ARG A 162 4.48 10.65 -17.40
CA ARG A 162 3.56 11.47 -18.21
C ARG A 162 2.22 10.78 -18.43
N THR A 163 2.27 9.50 -18.80
CA THR A 163 1.06 8.68 -18.98
C THR A 163 1.12 7.42 -18.14
N PHE A 164 -0.04 6.86 -17.80
CA PHE A 164 -0.15 5.68 -16.95
C PHE A 164 -1.15 4.67 -17.52
N GLU A 165 -0.75 3.41 -17.51
CA GLU A 165 -1.60 2.25 -17.76
C GLU A 165 -1.83 1.46 -16.48
N GLY A 166 -3.05 0.91 -16.29
CA GLY A 166 -3.35 0.06 -15.13
C GLY A 166 -2.72 -1.32 -15.27
N VAL A 167 -2.11 -1.80 -14.18
CA VAL A 167 -1.49 -3.13 -14.06
C VAL A 167 -2.09 -3.89 -12.90
N PHE A 168 -1.83 -5.20 -12.78
CA PHE A 168 -2.39 -6.08 -11.75
C PHE A 168 -3.92 -6.02 -11.64
N ARG A 169 -4.61 -5.82 -12.76
CA ARG A 169 -6.06 -5.60 -12.80
C ARG A 169 -6.92 -6.77 -12.29
N SER A 170 -6.37 -7.98 -12.26
CA SER A 170 -7.03 -9.19 -11.73
C SER A 170 -6.61 -9.53 -10.31
N ALA A 171 -5.65 -8.79 -9.74
CA ALA A 171 -5.26 -8.91 -8.35
C ALA A 171 -6.31 -8.27 -7.43
N HIS A 172 -6.21 -8.55 -6.14
CA HIS A 172 -6.99 -7.85 -5.13
C HIS A 172 -6.64 -6.35 -5.14
N SER A 173 -7.59 -5.50 -4.77
CA SER A 173 -7.35 -4.07 -4.58
C SER A 173 -6.41 -3.81 -3.39
N ASP A 174 -6.11 -2.53 -3.17
CA ASP A 174 -5.34 -2.07 -2.01
C ASP A 174 -3.90 -2.57 -2.03
N HIS A 175 -3.16 -2.06 -3.03
CA HIS A 175 -1.77 -2.41 -3.27
C HIS A 175 -0.84 -1.62 -2.33
N HIS A 176 0.04 -2.32 -1.61
CA HIS A 176 0.92 -1.75 -0.59
C HIS A 176 2.41 -1.86 -0.90
N ALA A 177 2.80 -2.78 -1.77
CA ALA A 177 4.19 -2.99 -2.16
C ALA A 177 4.30 -3.50 -3.59
N ILE A 178 5.21 -2.93 -4.38
CA ILE A 178 5.62 -3.47 -5.67
C ILE A 178 7.13 -3.61 -5.68
N TRP A 179 7.61 -4.81 -5.99
CA TRP A 179 9.01 -5.10 -6.22
C TRP A 179 9.23 -5.51 -7.67
N VAL A 180 10.28 -4.98 -8.29
CA VAL A 180 10.67 -5.27 -9.67
C VAL A 180 12.02 -5.97 -9.65
N ASP A 181 12.13 -7.14 -10.29
CA ASP A 181 13.39 -7.89 -10.37
C ASP A 181 14.43 -7.13 -11.22
N PRO A 182 15.59 -6.76 -10.66
CA PRO A 182 16.61 -6.04 -11.42
C PRO A 182 17.27 -6.87 -12.53
N ARG A 183 17.08 -8.19 -12.56
CA ARG A 183 17.61 -9.09 -13.60
C ARG A 183 16.64 -9.25 -14.77
N ASP A 184 15.33 -9.12 -14.51
CA ASP A 184 14.25 -9.16 -15.49
C ASP A 184 13.10 -8.28 -15.02
N THR A 185 13.01 -7.04 -15.52
CA THR A 185 11.99 -6.09 -15.09
C THR A 185 10.57 -6.41 -15.57
N ASN A 186 10.38 -7.49 -16.34
CA ASN A 186 9.06 -8.07 -16.57
C ASN A 186 8.58 -8.89 -15.36
N HIS A 187 9.50 -9.39 -14.53
CA HIS A 187 9.17 -10.08 -13.29
C HIS A 187 8.90 -9.05 -12.19
N VAL A 188 7.63 -8.93 -11.82
CA VAL A 188 7.13 -7.97 -10.85
C VAL A 188 6.32 -8.72 -9.80
N VAL A 189 6.54 -8.39 -8.54
CA VAL A 189 5.78 -8.93 -7.39
C VAL A 189 4.99 -7.80 -6.76
N ASP A 190 3.72 -8.03 -6.55
CA ASP A 190 2.77 -7.12 -5.93
C ASP A 190 2.29 -7.71 -4.59
N GLY A 191 2.28 -6.89 -3.56
CA GLY A 191 1.67 -7.18 -2.26
C GLY A 191 0.45 -6.29 -2.06
N ASN A 192 -0.70 -6.94 -1.84
CA ASN A 192 -1.99 -6.30 -1.67
C ASN A 192 -2.78 -6.94 -0.52
N ASP A 193 -3.96 -6.42 -0.21
CA ASP A 193 -4.78 -6.92 0.90
C ASP A 193 -5.37 -8.33 0.66
N GLY A 194 -5.27 -8.86 -0.55
CA GLY A 194 -5.56 -10.27 -0.88
C GLY A 194 -4.35 -11.21 -0.76
N GLY A 195 -3.13 -10.65 -0.62
CA GLY A 195 -1.91 -11.43 -0.50
C GLY A 195 -0.80 -11.02 -1.46
N ILE A 196 -0.26 -11.96 -2.22
CA ILE A 196 0.83 -11.72 -3.16
C ILE A 196 0.40 -12.14 -4.57
N ASP A 197 0.65 -11.26 -5.53
CA ASP A 197 0.53 -11.54 -6.95
C ASP A 197 1.88 -11.41 -7.65
N ILE A 198 2.14 -12.29 -8.62
CA ILE A 198 3.36 -12.31 -9.41
C ILE A 198 3.01 -12.08 -10.87
N SER A 199 3.81 -11.27 -11.56
CA SER A 199 3.72 -11.03 -12.99
C SER A 199 5.06 -11.29 -13.65
N TRP A 200 5.01 -11.79 -14.88
CA TRP A 200 6.15 -12.06 -15.76
C TRP A 200 6.11 -11.20 -17.05
N ASP A 201 5.24 -10.19 -17.07
CA ASP A 201 5.02 -9.31 -18.21
C ASP A 201 4.83 -7.83 -17.79
N GLY A 202 5.47 -7.44 -16.69
CA GLY A 202 5.47 -6.07 -16.19
C GLY A 202 4.14 -5.65 -15.55
N GLY A 203 3.40 -6.60 -14.98
CA GLY A 203 2.13 -6.37 -14.29
C GLY A 203 0.89 -6.46 -15.20
N ARG A 204 1.03 -6.82 -16.49
CA ARG A 204 -0.14 -6.94 -17.38
C ARG A 204 -1.03 -8.10 -17.03
N ARG A 205 -0.44 -9.24 -16.62
CA ARG A 205 -1.13 -10.39 -16.07
C ARG A 205 -0.64 -10.63 -14.66
N ALA A 206 -1.57 -10.90 -13.75
CA ALA A 206 -1.28 -11.22 -12.36
C ALA A 206 -1.62 -12.69 -12.09
N TYR A 207 -0.75 -13.35 -11.35
CA TYR A 207 -0.91 -14.72 -10.88
C TYR A 207 -0.87 -14.71 -9.37
N GLY A 208 -2.04 -14.85 -8.74
CA GLY A 208 -2.16 -14.90 -7.29
C GLY A 208 -1.49 -16.12 -6.69
N VAL A 209 -0.73 -15.94 -5.62
CA VAL A 209 -0.13 -17.03 -4.85
C VAL A 209 -1.17 -17.55 -3.86
N ALA A 210 -2.08 -18.40 -4.34
CA ALA A 210 -3.24 -18.90 -3.60
C ALA A 210 -2.91 -19.88 -2.45
N SER A 211 -1.64 -20.21 -2.22
CA SER A 211 -1.24 -21.21 -1.20
C SER A 211 -0.94 -20.62 0.18
N GLN A 212 -1.20 -19.34 0.37
CA GLN A 212 -0.90 -18.67 1.63
C GLN A 212 -2.05 -18.89 2.62
N ALA A 213 -1.72 -19.42 3.80
CA ALA A 213 -2.68 -19.72 4.86
C ALA A 213 -2.68 -18.60 5.92
N TRP A 214 -2.91 -17.36 5.48
CA TRP A 214 -3.05 -16.23 6.39
C TRP A 214 -4.33 -15.45 6.09
N ALA A 215 -4.95 -14.96 7.15
CA ALA A 215 -6.10 -14.09 7.09
C ALA A 215 -6.19 -13.30 8.40
N GLU A 216 -6.67 -12.07 8.35
CA GLU A 216 -7.02 -11.33 9.54
C GLU A 216 -8.48 -11.58 9.87
N VAL A 217 -8.70 -12.36 10.94
CA VAL A 217 -10.04 -12.76 11.37
C VAL A 217 -10.59 -11.72 12.34
N TYR A 218 -11.71 -11.10 11.99
CA TYR A 218 -12.44 -10.19 12.88
C TYR A 218 -13.35 -10.90 13.86
N ASN A 219 -14.05 -11.94 13.41
CA ASN A 219 -14.99 -12.70 14.25
C ASN A 219 -15.15 -14.13 13.75
N VAL A 220 -15.56 -15.00 14.68
CA VAL A 220 -15.88 -16.42 14.43
C VAL A 220 -17.27 -16.71 14.94
N GLY A 221 -18.11 -17.28 14.11
CA GLY A 221 -19.42 -17.84 14.47
C GLY A 221 -19.43 -19.35 14.28
N LEU A 222 -20.22 -20.05 15.06
CA LEU A 222 -20.39 -21.50 14.99
C LEU A 222 -21.87 -21.83 14.79
N ASP A 223 -22.16 -22.90 14.06
CA ASP A 223 -23.50 -23.51 14.03
C ASP A 223 -23.65 -24.60 15.08
N MET A 224 -24.84 -25.14 15.21
CA MET A 224 -25.20 -26.15 16.22
C MET A 224 -25.17 -27.57 15.68
N ARG A 225 -24.59 -27.81 14.48
CA ARG A 225 -24.43 -29.16 13.93
C ARG A 225 -23.37 -29.97 14.69
N ASP A 226 -23.38 -31.27 14.52
CA ASP A 226 -22.32 -32.17 14.99
C ASP A 226 -21.85 -33.07 13.80
N PRO A 227 -20.62 -32.89 13.29
CA PRO A 227 -19.68 -31.83 13.63
C PRO A 227 -20.17 -30.43 13.21
N TYR A 228 -19.83 -29.42 14.01
CA TYR A 228 -20.22 -28.04 13.74
C TYR A 228 -19.47 -27.46 12.53
N TRP A 229 -20.04 -26.40 11.97
CA TRP A 229 -19.36 -25.60 10.95
C TRP A 229 -19.01 -24.22 11.52
N VAL A 230 -18.03 -23.61 10.88
CA VAL A 230 -17.44 -22.35 11.29
C VAL A 230 -17.75 -21.27 10.24
N ASN A 231 -18.19 -20.11 10.68
CA ASN A 231 -18.25 -18.91 9.86
C ASN A 231 -17.19 -17.92 10.36
N VAL A 232 -16.41 -17.34 9.45
CA VAL A 232 -15.40 -16.35 9.76
C VAL A 232 -15.62 -15.08 8.95
N GLY A 233 -15.50 -13.92 9.61
CA GLY A 233 -15.43 -12.63 8.97
C GLY A 233 -13.96 -12.18 8.90
N LEU A 234 -13.49 -11.84 7.70
CA LEU A 234 -12.11 -11.46 7.42
C LEU A 234 -12.02 -9.99 7.03
N GLN A 235 -10.94 -9.34 7.43
CA GLN A 235 -10.62 -8.02 6.88
C GLN A 235 -10.41 -8.15 5.37
N ASP A 236 -11.06 -7.27 4.59
CA ASP A 236 -10.96 -7.10 3.13
C ASP A 236 -11.27 -8.36 2.28
N ASN A 237 -11.42 -9.53 2.92
CA ASN A 237 -11.56 -10.83 2.25
C ASN A 237 -12.91 -11.53 2.54
N GLY A 238 -13.90 -10.78 2.97
CA GLY A 238 -15.29 -11.21 3.10
C GLY A 238 -15.58 -12.16 4.25
N ASN A 239 -16.68 -12.88 4.12
CA ASN A 239 -17.10 -13.92 5.05
C ASN A 239 -16.98 -15.30 4.40
N TRP A 240 -16.49 -16.26 5.17
CA TRP A 240 -16.28 -17.63 4.73
C TRP A 240 -16.94 -18.62 5.67
N HIS A 241 -17.47 -19.69 5.12
CA HIS A 241 -18.13 -20.74 5.85
C HIS A 241 -17.54 -22.11 5.49
N GLY A 242 -17.22 -22.94 6.47
CA GLY A 242 -16.59 -24.22 6.25
C GLY A 242 -16.70 -25.16 7.45
N PRO A 243 -16.43 -26.47 7.27
CA PRO A 243 -16.59 -27.49 8.29
C PRO A 243 -15.47 -27.43 9.33
N SER A 244 -15.78 -27.82 10.57
CA SER A 244 -14.78 -28.06 11.63
C SER A 244 -14.12 -29.43 11.49
N ASN A 245 -14.73 -30.36 10.74
CA ASN A 245 -14.25 -31.70 10.51
C ASN A 245 -14.62 -32.19 9.10
N THR A 246 -13.85 -33.12 8.56
CA THR A 246 -14.12 -33.75 7.26
C THR A 246 -13.80 -35.23 7.32
N ARG A 247 -14.42 -36.01 6.41
CA ARG A 247 -14.07 -37.44 6.21
C ARG A 247 -12.79 -37.65 5.41
N GLU A 248 -12.23 -36.55 4.87
CA GLU A 248 -10.96 -36.56 4.17
C GLU A 248 -9.80 -36.42 5.18
N ARG A 249 -8.56 -36.53 4.68
CA ARG A 249 -7.36 -36.45 5.56
C ARG A 249 -7.19 -35.09 6.24
N SER A 250 -7.65 -34.01 5.60
CA SER A 250 -7.50 -32.65 6.12
C SER A 250 -8.56 -31.73 5.52
N ILE A 251 -8.89 -30.68 6.25
CA ILE A 251 -9.67 -29.56 5.74
C ILE A 251 -8.77 -28.75 4.80
N THR A 252 -9.26 -28.46 3.61
CA THR A 252 -8.57 -27.65 2.58
C THR A 252 -9.45 -26.49 2.16
N ASN A 253 -8.92 -25.57 1.36
CA ASN A 253 -9.67 -24.42 0.84
C ASN A 253 -10.92 -24.85 0.04
N ALA A 254 -10.91 -26.04 -0.56
CA ALA A 254 -12.06 -26.56 -1.29
C ALA A 254 -13.29 -26.87 -0.40
N HIS A 255 -13.11 -26.97 0.89
CA HIS A 255 -14.19 -27.19 1.85
C HIS A 255 -14.86 -25.89 2.32
N TRP A 256 -14.23 -24.76 2.01
CA TRP A 256 -14.71 -23.43 2.40
C TRP A 256 -15.37 -22.74 1.21
N PHE A 257 -16.45 -22.02 1.47
CA PHE A 257 -17.07 -21.18 0.46
C PHE A 257 -17.35 -19.79 1.00
N GLY A 258 -17.18 -18.79 0.10
CA GLY A 258 -17.44 -17.40 0.42
C GLY A 258 -18.94 -17.14 0.55
N THR A 259 -19.34 -16.48 1.61
CA THR A 259 -20.71 -16.03 1.83
C THR A 259 -20.88 -14.54 1.57
N GLY A 260 -19.79 -13.83 1.25
CA GLY A 260 -19.83 -12.42 0.81
C GLY A 260 -18.46 -11.76 0.80
N GLY A 261 -18.38 -10.57 0.18
CA GLY A 261 -17.15 -9.79 -0.01
C GLY A 261 -17.06 -8.57 0.91
N GLY A 262 -16.03 -7.75 0.70
CA GLY A 262 -15.69 -6.58 1.52
C GLY A 262 -15.08 -6.96 2.86
N ASP A 263 -15.15 -6.08 3.85
CA ASP A 263 -14.86 -6.45 5.23
C ASP A 263 -15.96 -7.34 5.78
N GLY A 264 -15.61 -8.56 6.14
CA GLY A 264 -16.51 -9.48 6.83
C GLY A 264 -16.39 -9.29 8.33
N TYR A 265 -17.48 -8.87 8.98
CA TYR A 265 -17.48 -8.72 10.43
C TYR A 265 -18.11 -9.94 11.12
N TYR A 266 -19.26 -9.76 11.77
CA TYR A 266 -19.96 -10.84 12.46
C TYR A 266 -20.75 -11.69 11.47
N GLY A 267 -20.64 -13.02 11.66
CA GLY A 267 -21.53 -13.98 11.03
C GLY A 267 -22.19 -14.82 12.10
N GLN A 268 -23.51 -14.74 12.24
CA GLN A 268 -24.29 -15.51 13.20
C GLN A 268 -25.20 -16.48 12.47
N ILE A 269 -25.10 -17.74 12.83
CA ILE A 269 -25.93 -18.80 12.26
C ILE A 269 -27.12 -19.01 13.18
N ASP A 270 -28.30 -19.19 12.57
CA ASP A 270 -29.51 -19.46 13.33
C ASP A 270 -29.33 -20.77 14.13
N PRO A 271 -29.61 -20.78 15.46
CA PRO A 271 -29.36 -21.95 16.29
C PRO A 271 -30.29 -23.13 16.00
N VAL A 272 -31.38 -22.93 15.26
CA VAL A 272 -32.36 -23.96 14.89
C VAL A 272 -32.24 -24.27 13.38
N GLU A 273 -32.24 -23.23 12.57
CA GLU A 273 -32.14 -23.31 11.12
C GLU A 273 -30.69 -23.11 10.67
N TRP A 274 -29.82 -24.11 10.86
CA TRP A 274 -28.39 -24.04 10.60
C TRP A 274 -28.01 -23.58 9.16
N TRP A 275 -28.95 -23.61 8.24
CA TRP A 275 -28.76 -23.10 6.86
C TRP A 275 -29.06 -21.60 6.73
N VAL A 276 -29.41 -20.91 7.80
CA VAL A 276 -29.66 -19.48 7.84
C VAL A 276 -28.49 -18.78 8.51
N LEU A 277 -27.79 -17.95 7.73
CA LEU A 277 -26.69 -17.11 8.18
C LEU A 277 -27.09 -15.64 8.12
N TYR A 278 -26.89 -14.93 9.21
CA TYR A 278 -26.91 -13.46 9.28
C TYR A 278 -25.49 -12.97 9.32
N ARG A 279 -25.10 -12.12 8.38
CA ARG A 279 -23.79 -11.50 8.37
C ARG A 279 -23.88 -9.99 8.29
N ASN A 280 -22.87 -9.28 8.78
CA ASN A 280 -22.78 -7.85 8.58
C ASN A 280 -21.52 -7.43 7.83
N LEU A 281 -21.63 -6.27 7.21
CA LEU A 281 -20.69 -5.65 6.30
C LEU A 281 -20.33 -4.24 6.78
N GLN A 282 -19.48 -3.56 6.01
CA GLN A 282 -19.22 -2.13 6.20
C GLN A 282 -20.52 -1.33 6.25
N MET A 283 -20.44 -0.17 6.92
CA MET A 283 -21.57 0.78 7.09
C MET A 283 -22.79 0.19 7.83
N GLY A 284 -22.59 -0.90 8.57
CA GLY A 284 -23.67 -1.54 9.32
C GLY A 284 -24.68 -2.31 8.47
N GLY A 285 -24.29 -2.67 7.23
CA GLY A 285 -25.10 -3.53 6.38
C GLY A 285 -25.29 -4.89 7.02
N ILE A 286 -26.53 -5.41 7.03
CA ILE A 286 -26.86 -6.75 7.51
C ILE A 286 -27.57 -7.52 6.40
N GLU A 287 -27.11 -8.73 6.14
CA GLU A 287 -27.68 -9.61 5.13
C GLU A 287 -28.04 -10.97 5.72
N ARG A 288 -29.14 -11.56 5.21
CA ARG A 288 -29.55 -12.92 5.52
C ARG A 288 -29.26 -13.81 4.31
N HIS A 289 -28.55 -14.88 4.54
CA HIS A 289 -28.22 -15.88 3.52
C HIS A 289 -28.85 -17.24 3.88
N ASN A 290 -29.23 -18.00 2.88
CA ASN A 290 -29.46 -19.42 2.98
C ASN A 290 -28.18 -20.13 2.46
N LEU A 291 -27.53 -20.89 3.34
CA LEU A 291 -26.28 -21.64 3.09
C LEU A 291 -26.52 -22.85 2.21
#